data_0b9495e7387e3f88b9bf5237d14cb708
#
_entry.id   0b9495e7387e3f88b9bf5237d14cb708
#
_cell.length_a   1.000
_cell.length_b   1.000
_cell.length_c   1.000
_cell.angle_alpha   90.00
_cell.angle_beta   90.00
_cell.angle_gamma   90.00
#
_symmetry.space_group_name_H-M   'P 1'
#
loop_
_entity.id
_entity.type
_entity.pdbx_description
1 polymer ?
#
loop_
_entity_poly.entity_id
_entity_poly.type
_entity_poly.pdbx_seq_one_letter_code
_entity_poly.pdbx_strand_id
1 'polypeptide(L)'
;MNAPEFVYVIYVAATPERVWQALTQAQFTPHYWFGRCVESDWRVGSVVKYWTDEARSDLDFSGKVLRSEPPRLLSYTFGVEWGRWVRDSPAHKDMLHEGPSRVTFELEPTGAATKLTLVHDQFEPGSKSLQGVSRGWPGILSGLKSVLEGGTSLVLDPKKFG
;
A
#
# COMPACT_ATOMS: atom_id res chain seq x y z
N MET A 1 -18.02 -7.54 -18.57
CA MET A 1 -16.57 -7.44 -18.35
C MET A 1 -16.30 -6.93 -16.95
N ASN A 2 -15.39 -7.56 -16.24
CA ASN A 2 -15.00 -7.11 -14.92
C ASN A 2 -14.17 -5.82 -15.02
N ALA A 3 -14.32 -4.93 -14.04
CA ALA A 3 -13.45 -3.76 -13.94
C ALA A 3 -12.01 -4.21 -13.73
N PRO A 4 -11.01 -3.44 -14.22
CA PRO A 4 -9.61 -3.79 -14.02
C PRO A 4 -9.24 -3.84 -12.55
N GLU A 5 -8.49 -4.88 -12.15
CA GLU A 5 -8.02 -5.03 -10.78
C GLU A 5 -6.67 -5.73 -10.73
N PHE A 6 -5.97 -5.55 -9.63
CA PHE A 6 -4.74 -6.26 -9.31
C PHE A 6 -4.96 -7.06 -8.04
N VAL A 7 -4.70 -8.37 -8.09
CA VAL A 7 -4.82 -9.27 -6.95
C VAL A 7 -3.48 -9.93 -6.69
N TYR A 8 -3.04 -9.94 -5.46
CA TYR A 8 -1.76 -10.52 -5.06
C TYR A 8 -1.89 -11.22 -3.71
N VAL A 9 -1.41 -12.44 -3.64
CA VAL A 9 -1.51 -13.27 -2.43
C VAL A 9 -0.12 -13.67 -1.97
N ILE A 10 0.17 -13.45 -0.69
CA ILE A 10 1.41 -13.94 -0.06
C ILE A 10 1.10 -14.60 1.29
N TYR A 11 2.02 -15.42 1.74
CA TYR A 11 1.99 -16.04 3.06
C TYR A 11 3.16 -15.51 3.87
N VAL A 12 2.88 -14.99 5.06
CA VAL A 12 3.87 -14.36 5.94
C VAL A 12 3.95 -15.16 7.23
N ALA A 13 5.17 -15.53 7.65
CA ALA A 13 5.41 -16.27 8.89
C ALA A 13 5.30 -15.32 10.10
N ALA A 14 4.11 -14.81 10.33
CA ALA A 14 3.74 -13.92 11.43
C ALA A 14 2.25 -14.04 11.70
N THR A 15 1.81 -13.60 12.88
CA THR A 15 0.37 -13.60 13.22
C THR A 15 -0.36 -12.49 12.46
N PRO A 16 -1.69 -12.62 12.27
CA PRO A 16 -2.48 -11.53 11.68
C PRO A 16 -2.31 -10.19 12.42
N GLU A 17 -2.21 -10.22 13.76
CA GLU A 17 -1.99 -9.04 14.58
C GLU A 17 -0.66 -8.36 14.24
N ARG A 18 0.38 -9.15 14.03
CA ARG A 18 1.70 -8.63 13.66
C ARG A 18 1.72 -8.04 12.26
N VAL A 19 1.06 -8.69 11.31
CA VAL A 19 0.90 -8.17 9.95
C VAL A 19 0.11 -6.87 9.97
N TRP A 20 -0.98 -6.83 10.75
CA TRP A 20 -1.78 -5.61 10.92
C TRP A 20 -0.94 -4.44 11.44
N GLN A 21 -0.12 -4.68 12.47
CA GLN A 21 0.79 -3.67 12.99
C GLN A 21 1.73 -3.13 11.90
N ALA A 22 2.29 -4.03 11.10
CA ALA A 22 3.20 -3.63 10.04
C ALA A 22 2.51 -2.81 8.94
N LEU A 23 1.23 -3.07 8.68
CA LEU A 23 0.45 -2.31 7.70
C LEU A 23 0.05 -0.92 8.21
N THR A 24 -0.15 -0.76 9.51
CA THR A 24 -0.81 0.41 10.09
C THR A 24 0.10 1.30 10.94
N GLN A 25 1.27 0.84 11.33
CA GLN A 25 2.17 1.61 12.20
C GLN A 25 3.31 2.24 11.41
N ALA A 26 3.48 3.54 11.61
CA ALA A 26 4.48 4.34 10.90
C ALA A 26 5.92 3.91 11.16
N GLN A 27 6.18 3.19 12.25
CA GLN A 27 7.51 2.65 12.55
C GLN A 27 7.91 1.51 11.61
N PHE A 28 6.95 0.84 10.96
CA PHE A 28 7.21 -0.26 10.04
C PHE A 28 7.24 0.18 8.57
N THR A 29 6.36 1.09 8.18
CA THR A 29 6.09 1.38 6.77
C THR A 29 7.29 1.90 5.98
N PRO A 30 8.21 2.74 6.54
CA PRO A 30 9.38 3.18 5.78
C PRO A 30 10.28 2.02 5.34
N HIS A 31 10.25 0.91 6.05
CA HIS A 31 11.11 -0.24 5.78
C HIS A 31 10.67 -1.08 4.58
N TYR A 32 9.43 -0.90 4.09
CA TYR A 32 8.95 -1.65 2.94
C TYR A 32 8.18 -0.80 1.91
N TRP A 33 7.86 0.45 2.23
CA TRP A 33 7.17 1.38 1.34
C TRP A 33 8.14 2.33 0.62
N PHE A 34 9.34 1.86 0.26
CA PHE A 34 10.38 2.67 -0.38
C PHE A 34 10.71 3.94 0.40
N GLY A 35 10.79 3.83 1.73
CA GLY A 35 11.10 4.95 2.64
C GLY A 35 9.91 5.80 3.03
N ARG A 36 8.72 5.55 2.48
CA ARG A 36 7.52 6.33 2.80
C ARG A 36 6.98 6.00 4.18
N CYS A 37 6.58 7.04 4.90
CA CYS A 37 5.87 6.88 6.16
C CYS A 37 4.36 6.93 5.89
N VAL A 38 3.65 5.87 6.24
CA VAL A 38 2.19 5.79 6.09
C VAL A 38 1.53 6.03 7.44
N GLU A 39 0.62 6.99 7.51
CA GLU A 39 0.03 7.42 8.77
C GLU A 39 -1.47 7.65 8.66
N SER A 40 -2.21 7.18 9.65
CA SER A 40 -3.67 7.38 9.77
C SER A 40 -4.10 7.02 11.20
N ASP A 41 -5.30 7.47 11.58
CA ASP A 41 -5.98 6.97 12.77
C ASP A 41 -6.60 5.58 12.52
N TRP A 42 -6.67 5.17 11.27
CA TRP A 42 -7.23 3.89 10.81
C TRP A 42 -8.68 3.65 11.24
N ARG A 43 -9.43 4.74 11.41
CA ARG A 43 -10.89 4.70 11.61
C ARG A 43 -11.56 4.97 10.28
N VAL A 44 -12.75 4.41 10.08
CA VAL A 44 -13.54 4.68 8.88
C VAL A 44 -13.73 6.19 8.73
N GLY A 45 -13.39 6.72 7.55
CA GLY A 45 -13.45 8.15 7.25
C GLY A 45 -12.16 8.92 7.50
N SER A 46 -11.18 8.34 8.21
CA SER A 46 -9.90 9.00 8.47
C SER A 46 -9.05 9.07 7.21
N VAL A 47 -8.23 10.11 7.09
CA VAL A 47 -7.28 10.27 6.00
C VAL A 47 -6.11 9.32 6.20
N VAL A 48 -5.66 8.68 5.12
CA VAL A 48 -4.42 7.91 5.07
C VAL A 48 -3.39 8.77 4.34
N LYS A 49 -2.30 9.13 5.02
CA LYS A 49 -1.26 9.98 4.45
C LYS A 49 -0.01 9.16 4.16
N TYR A 50 0.49 9.31 2.95
CA TYR A 50 1.77 8.73 2.53
C TYR A 50 2.77 9.88 2.44
N TRP A 51 3.67 9.94 3.42
CA TRP A 51 4.73 10.95 3.48
C TRP A 51 5.94 10.45 2.71
N THR A 52 6.69 11.37 2.10
CA THR A 52 7.86 11.02 1.30
C THR A 52 8.98 10.37 2.11
N ASP A 53 9.02 10.65 3.42
CA ASP A 53 10.05 10.16 4.33
C ASP A 53 9.55 10.11 5.78
N GLU A 54 10.38 9.57 6.67
CA GLU A 54 10.07 9.47 8.09
C GLU A 54 9.91 10.83 8.78
N ALA A 55 10.58 11.86 8.27
CA ALA A 55 10.48 13.22 8.80
C ALA A 55 9.19 13.93 8.38
N ARG A 56 8.40 13.32 7.51
CA ARG A 56 7.16 13.89 6.95
C ARG A 56 7.40 15.21 6.23
N SER A 57 8.48 15.26 5.45
CA SER A 57 8.92 16.46 4.76
C SER A 57 7.92 16.95 3.72
N ASP A 58 7.26 16.03 3.02
CA ASP A 58 6.29 16.38 1.98
C ASP A 58 5.26 15.24 1.87
N LEU A 59 4.05 15.59 1.48
CA LEU A 59 3.00 14.62 1.20
C LEU A 59 3.20 14.05 -0.20
N ASP A 60 3.24 12.72 -0.29
CA ASP A 60 3.38 12.04 -1.58
C ASP A 60 2.00 11.78 -2.20
N PHE A 61 1.10 11.21 -1.43
CA PHE A 61 -0.30 11.06 -1.80
C PHE A 61 -1.14 10.69 -0.57
N SER A 62 -2.46 10.72 -0.73
CA SER A 62 -3.38 10.41 0.37
C SER A 62 -4.53 9.51 -0.09
N GLY A 63 -5.24 8.98 0.89
CA GLY A 63 -6.46 8.20 0.73
C GLY A 63 -7.39 8.41 1.91
N LYS A 64 -8.44 7.59 1.98
CA LYS A 64 -9.44 7.64 3.05
C LYS A 64 -9.84 6.22 3.44
N VAL A 65 -9.90 5.93 4.73
CA VAL A 65 -10.27 4.61 5.24
C VAL A 65 -11.73 4.34 4.96
N LEU A 66 -12.01 3.19 4.33
CA LEU A 66 -13.35 2.71 4.00
C LEU A 66 -13.83 1.65 4.98
N ARG A 67 -12.95 0.72 5.36
CA ARG A 67 -13.23 -0.35 6.32
C ARG A 67 -12.01 -0.59 7.20
N SER A 68 -12.24 -0.85 8.47
CA SER A 68 -11.17 -1.14 9.43
C SER A 68 -11.69 -2.14 10.45
N GLU A 69 -11.31 -3.41 10.29
CA GLU A 69 -11.71 -4.53 11.15
C GLU A 69 -10.46 -5.29 11.60
N PRO A 70 -9.72 -4.73 12.58
CA PRO A 70 -8.48 -5.37 13.05
C PRO A 70 -8.72 -6.76 13.63
N PRO A 71 -7.84 -7.71 13.41
CA PRO A 71 -6.68 -7.70 12.51
C PRO A 71 -6.98 -8.35 11.15
N ARG A 72 -8.21 -8.30 10.67
CA ARG A 72 -8.71 -9.15 9.58
C ARG A 72 -8.85 -8.41 8.23
N LEU A 73 -9.34 -7.18 8.26
CA LEU A 73 -9.71 -6.47 7.03
C LEU A 73 -9.43 -4.99 7.13
N LEU A 74 -8.69 -4.46 6.14
CA LEU A 74 -8.41 -3.04 6.01
C LEU A 74 -8.63 -2.62 4.57
N SER A 75 -9.48 -1.60 4.35
CA SER A 75 -9.71 -1.07 3.01
C SER A 75 -9.68 0.45 3.04
N TYR A 76 -9.03 1.05 2.04
CA TYR A 76 -8.96 2.50 1.92
C TYR A 76 -8.83 2.91 0.45
N THR A 77 -9.21 4.16 0.15
CA THR A 77 -9.01 4.72 -1.18
C THR A 77 -7.55 5.13 -1.37
N PHE A 78 -7.09 5.10 -2.62
CA PHE A 78 -5.70 5.36 -2.97
C PHE A 78 -5.68 6.45 -4.03
N GLY A 79 -4.97 7.55 -3.76
CA GLY A 79 -4.84 8.63 -4.73
C GLY A 79 -5.96 9.67 -4.68
N VAL A 80 -6.44 10.03 -3.48
CA VAL A 80 -7.40 11.14 -3.30
C VAL A 80 -6.71 12.47 -3.56
N GLU A 81 -5.52 12.64 -3.00
CA GLU A 81 -4.65 13.77 -3.30
C GLU A 81 -3.32 13.22 -3.80
N TRP A 82 -2.78 13.85 -4.83
CA TRP A 82 -1.48 13.52 -5.37
C TRP A 82 -0.51 14.65 -5.05
N GLY A 83 0.58 14.30 -4.38
CA GLY A 83 1.63 15.21 -4.02
C GLY A 83 2.87 15.03 -4.88
N ARG A 84 4.02 14.88 -4.22
CA ARG A 84 5.32 14.87 -4.87
C ARG A 84 5.48 13.77 -5.92
N TRP A 85 4.97 12.59 -5.67
CA TRP A 85 5.14 11.45 -6.56
C TRP A 85 4.64 11.74 -7.98
N VAL A 86 3.48 12.39 -8.09
CA VAL A 86 2.92 12.77 -9.39
C VAL A 86 3.48 14.11 -9.87
N ARG A 87 3.61 15.08 -8.96
CA ARG A 87 4.09 16.42 -9.28
C ARG A 87 5.49 16.42 -9.92
N ASP A 88 6.39 15.63 -9.36
CA ASP A 88 7.80 15.63 -9.75
C ASP A 88 8.14 14.60 -10.83
N SER A 89 7.16 13.83 -11.30
CA SER A 89 7.37 12.83 -12.34
C SER A 89 6.45 13.05 -13.54
N PRO A 90 7.01 13.50 -14.67
CA PRO A 90 6.19 13.66 -15.89
C PRO A 90 5.48 12.38 -16.32
N ALA A 91 6.06 11.22 -16.03
CA ALA A 91 5.47 9.93 -16.37
C ALA A 91 4.18 9.64 -15.58
N HIS A 92 3.99 10.28 -14.43
CA HIS A 92 2.82 10.05 -13.56
C HIS A 92 1.73 11.12 -13.69
N LYS A 93 1.93 12.14 -14.52
CA LYS A 93 0.96 13.24 -14.65
C LYS A 93 -0.42 12.77 -15.10
N ASP A 94 -0.49 11.70 -15.88
CA ASP A 94 -1.75 11.15 -16.36
C ASP A 94 -2.61 10.62 -15.19
N MET A 95 -1.99 10.27 -14.07
CA MET A 95 -2.69 9.80 -12.88
C MET A 95 -3.53 10.90 -12.22
N LEU A 96 -3.19 12.17 -12.44
CA LEU A 96 -3.96 13.31 -11.91
C LEU A 96 -5.40 13.34 -12.40
N HIS A 97 -5.66 12.74 -13.55
CA HIS A 97 -6.99 12.72 -14.16
C HIS A 97 -7.79 11.48 -13.79
N GLU A 98 -7.17 10.52 -13.10
CA GLU A 98 -7.84 9.32 -12.64
C GLU A 98 -8.46 9.56 -11.27
N GLY A 99 -9.67 9.03 -11.05
CA GLY A 99 -10.29 9.03 -9.74
C GLY A 99 -9.56 8.11 -8.77
N PRO A 100 -9.85 8.21 -7.46
CA PRO A 100 -9.21 7.33 -6.49
C PRO A 100 -9.57 5.87 -6.73
N SER A 101 -8.58 5.00 -6.55
CA SER A 101 -8.76 3.56 -6.57
C SER A 101 -8.95 3.04 -5.14
N ARG A 102 -9.14 1.74 -4.99
CA ARG A 102 -9.38 1.12 -3.68
C ARG A 102 -8.38 0.01 -3.41
N VAL A 103 -7.75 0.07 -2.23
CA VAL A 103 -6.87 -0.98 -1.72
C VAL A 103 -7.61 -1.74 -0.63
N THR A 104 -7.57 -3.07 -0.67
CA THR A 104 -8.13 -3.93 0.37
C THR A 104 -7.11 -5.00 0.76
N PHE A 105 -6.83 -5.09 2.06
CA PHE A 105 -6.02 -6.17 2.64
C PHE A 105 -6.93 -7.09 3.44
N GLU A 106 -6.88 -8.37 3.14
CA GLU A 106 -7.53 -9.41 3.94
C GLU A 106 -6.44 -10.28 4.57
N LEU A 107 -6.55 -10.49 5.88
CA LEU A 107 -5.59 -11.25 6.67
C LEU A 107 -6.29 -12.47 7.27
N GLU A 108 -5.84 -13.67 6.89
CA GLU A 108 -6.40 -14.92 7.37
C GLU A 108 -5.31 -15.75 8.03
N PRO A 109 -5.53 -16.21 9.29
CA PRO A 109 -4.57 -17.11 9.92
C PRO A 109 -4.57 -18.46 9.18
N THR A 110 -3.37 -19.01 8.97
CA THR A 110 -3.20 -20.33 8.39
C THR A 110 -2.03 -21.02 9.08
N GLY A 111 -2.32 -21.88 10.06
CA GLY A 111 -1.29 -22.48 10.91
C GLY A 111 -0.53 -21.38 11.67
N ALA A 112 0.80 -21.38 11.57
CA ALA A 112 1.66 -20.37 12.21
C ALA A 112 1.91 -19.15 11.30
N ALA A 113 1.23 -19.07 10.16
CA ALA A 113 1.41 -18.00 9.18
C ALA A 113 0.10 -17.22 8.98
N THR A 114 0.18 -16.12 8.26
CA THR A 114 -0.95 -15.34 7.80
C THR A 114 -0.98 -15.33 6.28
N LYS A 115 -2.14 -15.64 5.72
CA LYS A 115 -2.40 -15.42 4.30
C LYS A 115 -2.84 -13.96 4.15
N LEU A 116 -2.06 -13.18 3.41
CA LEU A 116 -2.39 -11.80 3.08
C LEU A 116 -2.86 -11.76 1.63
N THR A 117 -4.09 -11.31 1.42
CA THR A 117 -4.63 -11.06 0.10
C THR A 117 -4.76 -9.56 -0.10
N LEU A 118 -4.09 -9.04 -1.12
CA LEU A 118 -4.23 -7.66 -1.56
C LEU A 118 -5.12 -7.64 -2.80
N VAL A 119 -6.14 -6.76 -2.76
CA VAL A 119 -6.95 -6.42 -3.93
C VAL A 119 -6.85 -4.91 -4.12
N HIS A 120 -6.40 -4.49 -5.30
CA HIS A 120 -6.36 -3.07 -5.66
C HIS A 120 -7.26 -2.93 -6.89
N ASP A 121 -8.42 -2.29 -6.70
CA ASP A 121 -9.48 -2.22 -7.70
C ASP A 121 -10.05 -0.81 -7.84
N GLN A 122 -11.17 -0.66 -8.55
CA GLN A 122 -11.82 0.61 -8.84
C GLN A 122 -10.98 1.48 -9.79
N PHE A 123 -10.29 0.83 -10.73
CA PHE A 123 -9.56 1.51 -11.80
C PHE A 123 -10.44 1.71 -13.03
N GLU A 124 -10.16 2.79 -13.76
CA GLU A 124 -10.74 3.00 -15.07
C GLU A 124 -10.07 2.08 -16.10
N PRO A 125 -10.77 1.73 -17.21
CA PRO A 125 -10.12 1.01 -18.31
C PRO A 125 -8.91 1.78 -18.83
N GLY A 126 -7.78 1.09 -19.00
CA GLY A 126 -6.53 1.72 -19.48
C GLY A 126 -5.79 2.53 -18.43
N SER A 127 -6.11 2.35 -17.14
CA SER A 127 -5.52 3.09 -16.03
C SER A 127 -4.00 3.03 -16.01
N LYS A 128 -3.36 4.20 -15.90
CA LYS A 128 -1.91 4.32 -15.70
C LYS A 128 -1.55 3.99 -14.25
N SER A 129 -2.43 4.34 -13.32
CA SER A 129 -2.25 3.98 -11.91
C SER A 129 -2.19 2.46 -11.73
N LEU A 130 -3.06 1.72 -12.39
CA LEU A 130 -3.05 0.24 -12.35
C LEU A 130 -1.71 -0.31 -12.85
N GLN A 131 -1.19 0.22 -13.94
CA GLN A 131 0.11 -0.20 -14.46
C GLN A 131 1.24 0.02 -13.45
N GLY A 132 1.26 1.19 -12.82
CA GLY A 132 2.27 1.54 -11.82
C GLY A 132 2.21 0.68 -10.58
N VAL A 133 1.02 0.54 -9.97
CA VAL A 133 0.87 -0.23 -8.73
C VAL A 133 1.09 -1.73 -8.95
N SER A 134 0.75 -2.25 -10.13
CA SER A 134 1.00 -3.66 -10.46
C SER A 134 2.48 -4.01 -10.44
N ARG A 135 3.34 -3.05 -10.76
CA ARG A 135 4.79 -3.21 -10.66
C ARG A 135 5.30 -3.01 -9.23
N GLY A 136 4.69 -2.08 -8.49
CA GLY A 136 5.14 -1.71 -7.15
C GLY A 136 4.76 -2.70 -6.07
N TRP A 137 3.54 -3.22 -6.08
CA TRP A 137 3.04 -4.08 -5.01
C TRP A 137 3.88 -5.32 -4.72
N PRO A 138 4.37 -6.08 -5.73
CA PRO A 138 5.22 -7.25 -5.42
C PRO A 138 6.48 -6.88 -4.61
N GLY A 139 7.11 -5.77 -4.95
CA GLY A 139 8.28 -5.29 -4.19
C GLY A 139 7.91 -4.86 -2.77
N ILE A 140 6.82 -4.12 -2.62
CA ILE A 140 6.32 -3.65 -1.32
C ILE A 140 6.00 -4.84 -0.41
N LEU A 141 5.23 -5.81 -0.89
CA LEU A 141 4.82 -6.96 -0.08
C LEU A 141 5.98 -7.94 0.18
N SER A 142 6.92 -8.06 -0.73
CA SER A 142 8.16 -8.80 -0.48
C SER A 142 8.97 -8.14 0.64
N GLY A 143 9.03 -6.81 0.64
CA GLY A 143 9.67 -6.05 1.71
C GLY A 143 8.98 -6.24 3.06
N LEU A 144 7.66 -6.17 3.09
CA LEU A 144 6.86 -6.42 4.30
C LEU A 144 7.18 -7.82 4.87
N LYS A 145 7.16 -8.83 4.02
CA LYS A 145 7.47 -10.20 4.40
C LYS A 145 8.88 -10.32 4.97
N SER A 146 9.85 -9.71 4.32
CA SER A 146 11.25 -9.74 4.78
C SER A 146 11.41 -9.09 6.16
N VAL A 147 10.79 -7.93 6.38
CA VAL A 147 10.83 -7.24 7.67
C VAL A 147 10.21 -8.09 8.78
N LEU A 148 9.07 -8.71 8.53
CA LEU A 148 8.37 -9.49 9.54
C LEU A 148 9.02 -10.84 9.83
N GLU A 149 9.63 -11.48 8.84
CA GLU A 149 10.22 -12.81 9.01
C GLU A 149 11.69 -12.76 9.41
N GLY A 150 12.45 -11.85 8.81
CA GLY A 150 13.90 -11.76 9.04
C GLY A 150 14.36 -10.49 9.76
N GLY A 151 13.46 -9.53 9.95
CA GLY A 151 13.79 -8.23 10.54
C GLY A 151 14.63 -7.33 9.63
N THR A 152 14.80 -7.70 8.37
CA THR A 152 15.68 -6.99 7.42
C THR A 152 14.86 -6.33 6.33
N SER A 153 15.10 -5.04 6.07
CA SER A 153 14.52 -4.33 4.94
C SER A 153 15.15 -4.81 3.64
N LEU A 154 14.34 -4.98 2.60
CA LEU A 154 14.84 -5.19 1.25
C LEU A 154 15.23 -3.84 0.66
N VAL A 155 16.46 -3.76 0.12
CA VAL A 155 16.93 -2.57 -0.58
C VAL A 155 16.68 -2.79 -2.07
N LEU A 156 15.57 -2.26 -2.56
CA LEU A 156 15.17 -2.37 -3.96
C LEU A 156 15.42 -1.04 -4.66
N ASP A 157 15.80 -1.11 -5.95
CA ASP A 157 15.95 0.10 -6.77
C ASP A 157 14.56 0.61 -7.15
N PRO A 158 14.13 1.78 -6.63
CA PRO A 158 12.77 2.29 -6.89
C PRO A 158 12.50 2.51 -8.40
N LYS A 159 13.53 2.76 -9.19
CA LYS A 159 13.40 2.98 -10.63
C LYS A 159 12.92 1.74 -11.38
N LYS A 160 13.06 0.56 -10.77
CA LYS A 160 12.62 -0.71 -11.36
C LYS A 160 11.12 -0.99 -11.10
N PHE A 161 10.48 -0.23 -10.21
CA PHE A 161 9.12 -0.51 -9.76
C PHE A 161 8.12 0.61 -10.06
N GLY A 162 8.54 1.66 -10.64
CA GLY A 162 7.68 2.80 -10.91
C GLY A 162 8.19 3.66 -11.98
#